data_3167bed115c61db1df6bd927a046f470
#
_entry.id   3167bed115c61db1df6bd927a046f470
#
_cell.length_a   1.000
_cell.length_b   1.000
_cell.length_c   1.000
_cell.angle_alpha   90.00
_cell.angle_beta   90.00
_cell.angle_gamma   90.00
#
_symmetry.space_group_name_H-M   'P 1'
#
loop_
_entity.id
_entity.type
_entity.pdbx_description
1 polymer ?
#
loop_
_entity_poly.entity_id
_entity_poly.type
_entity_poly.pdbx_seq_one_letter_code
_entity_poly.pdbx_strand_id
1 'polypeptide(L)' 'MSQLSEKELSCINEALAEEELLVKKYQMLAEHSSDNEVSAKMEEISQRHQKHFNDIYSLLG' A
#
# COMPACT_ATOMS: atom_id res chain seq x y z
N MET A 1 0.42 23.49 0.92
CA MET A 1 0.42 22.45 -0.09
C MET A 1 0.00 22.99 -1.44
N SER A 2 0.69 22.60 -2.49
CA SER A 2 0.37 23.05 -3.83
C SER A 2 -0.94 22.43 -4.32
N GLN A 3 -1.63 23.11 -5.22
CA GLN A 3 -2.82 22.58 -5.84
C GLN A 3 -2.45 21.45 -6.80
N LEU A 4 -3.26 20.40 -6.78
CA LEU A 4 -3.08 19.27 -7.67
C LEU A 4 -3.98 19.43 -8.88
N SER A 5 -3.47 19.09 -10.05
CA SER A 5 -4.28 19.03 -11.26
C SER A 5 -5.20 17.80 -11.23
N GLU A 6 -6.22 17.80 -12.08
CA GLU A 6 -7.09 16.63 -12.20
C GLU A 6 -6.31 15.38 -12.60
N LYS A 7 -5.33 15.54 -13.47
CA LYS A 7 -4.49 14.41 -13.89
C LYS A 7 -3.66 13.88 -12.74
N GLU A 8 -3.09 14.77 -11.93
CA GLU A 8 -2.33 14.36 -10.75
C GLU A 8 -3.22 13.67 -9.74
N LEU A 9 -4.42 14.18 -9.49
CA LEU A 9 -5.40 13.54 -8.60
C LEU A 9 -5.75 12.14 -9.09
N SER A 10 -5.96 11.99 -10.40
CA SER A 10 -6.27 10.68 -10.97
C SER A 10 -5.12 9.69 -10.76
N CYS A 11 -3.88 10.14 -10.99
CA CYS A 11 -2.71 9.29 -10.78
C CYS A 11 -2.55 8.91 -9.31
N ILE A 12 -2.79 9.86 -8.40
CA ILE A 12 -2.72 9.59 -6.96
C ILE A 12 -3.77 8.55 -6.55
N ASN A 13 -5.00 8.71 -7.04
CA ASN A 13 -6.06 7.75 -6.74
C ASN A 13 -5.74 6.35 -7.23
N GLU A 14 -5.17 6.24 -8.43
CA GLU A 14 -4.74 4.96 -8.97
C GLU A 14 -3.64 4.33 -8.11
N ALA A 15 -2.66 5.14 -7.70
CA ALA A 15 -1.56 4.67 -6.86
C ALA A 15 -2.08 4.18 -5.50
N LEU A 16 -3.02 4.92 -4.90
CA LEU A 16 -3.63 4.51 -3.63
C LEU A 16 -4.34 3.17 -3.76
N ALA A 17 -5.10 2.98 -4.84
CA ALA A 17 -5.80 1.73 -5.08
C ALA A 17 -4.83 0.56 -5.23
N GLU A 18 -3.73 0.77 -5.93
CA GLU A 18 -2.70 -0.27 -6.10
C GLU A 18 -2.05 -0.63 -4.78
N GLU A 19 -1.69 0.36 -3.97
CA GLU A 19 -1.07 0.10 -2.67
C GLU A 19 -2.03 -0.64 -1.73
N GLU A 20 -3.31 -0.27 -1.75
CA GLU A 20 -4.32 -0.96 -0.94
C GLU A 20 -4.43 -2.44 -1.31
N LEU A 21 -4.43 -2.74 -2.61
CA LEU A 21 -4.47 -4.13 -3.08
C LEU A 21 -3.23 -4.90 -2.65
N LEU A 22 -2.06 -4.26 -2.71
CA LEU A 22 -0.82 -4.91 -2.29
C LEU A 22 -0.80 -5.18 -0.79
N VAL A 23 -1.29 -4.24 0.03
CA VAL A 23 -1.41 -4.47 1.48
C VAL A 23 -2.25 -5.72 1.73
N LYS A 24 -3.42 -5.80 1.13
CA LYS A 24 -4.33 -6.93 1.33
C LYS A 24 -3.74 -8.24 0.84
N LYS A 25 -3.07 -8.21 -0.31
CA LYS A 25 -2.44 -9.40 -0.88
C LYS A 25 -1.40 -9.97 0.07
N TYR A 26 -0.51 -9.14 0.57
CA TYR A 26 0.58 -9.62 1.43
C TYR A 26 0.10 -9.98 2.83
N GLN A 27 -0.95 -9.32 3.34
CA GLN A 27 -1.60 -9.74 4.58
C GLN A 27 -2.18 -11.15 4.44
N MET A 28 -2.86 -11.41 3.33
CA MET A 28 -3.45 -12.72 3.08
C MET A 28 -2.37 -13.80 2.97
N LEU A 29 -1.28 -13.51 2.25
CA LEU A 29 -0.17 -14.44 2.13
C LEU A 29 0.47 -14.71 3.49
N ALA A 30 0.61 -13.70 4.33
CA ALA A 30 1.15 -13.86 5.67
C ALA A 30 0.27 -14.78 6.52
N GLU A 31 -1.06 -14.60 6.44
CA GLU A 31 -2.01 -15.41 7.20
C GLU A 31 -2.05 -16.88 6.76
N HIS A 32 -1.85 -17.12 5.46
CA HIS A 32 -2.02 -18.45 4.89
C HIS A 32 -0.70 -19.23 4.79
N SER A 33 0.42 -18.63 5.07
CA SER A 33 1.70 -19.34 5.02
C SER A 33 1.88 -20.18 6.27
N SER A 34 2.30 -21.44 6.08
CA SER A 34 2.66 -22.31 7.19
C SER A 34 4.11 -22.14 7.63
N ASP A 35 4.90 -21.41 6.86
CA ASP A 35 6.29 -21.14 7.15
C ASP A 35 6.41 -19.81 7.88
N ASN A 36 6.98 -19.83 9.10
CA ASN A 36 7.06 -18.64 9.92
C ASN A 36 7.93 -17.53 9.33
N GLU A 37 9.01 -17.90 8.66
CA GLU A 37 9.87 -16.90 8.02
C GLU A 37 9.17 -16.24 6.82
N VAL A 38 8.48 -17.03 6.02
CA VAL A 38 7.73 -16.51 4.88
C VAL A 38 6.61 -15.62 5.37
N SER A 39 5.86 -16.07 6.39
CA SER A 39 4.77 -15.29 6.97
C SER A 39 5.26 -13.95 7.47
N ALA A 40 6.36 -13.94 8.23
CA ALA A 40 6.93 -12.70 8.76
C ALA A 40 7.39 -11.76 7.63
N LYS A 41 7.97 -12.31 6.57
CA LYS A 41 8.41 -11.51 5.44
C LYS A 41 7.23 -10.90 4.68
N MET A 42 6.16 -11.67 4.50
CA MET A 42 4.96 -11.18 3.83
C MET A 42 4.31 -10.06 4.64
N GLU A 43 4.28 -10.19 5.96
CA GLU A 43 3.75 -9.14 6.81
C GLU A 43 4.60 -7.88 6.73
N GLU A 44 5.93 -8.02 6.72
CA GLU A 44 6.84 -6.89 6.57
C GLU A 44 6.58 -6.14 5.25
N ILE A 45 6.38 -6.88 4.17
CA ILE A 45 6.08 -6.28 2.87
C ILE A 45 4.73 -5.56 2.91
N SER A 46 3.73 -6.17 3.55
CA SER A 46 2.42 -5.55 3.71
C SER A 46 2.53 -4.21 4.44
N GLN A 47 3.31 -4.16 5.53
CA GLN A 47 3.50 -2.93 6.29
C GLN A 47 4.22 -1.86 5.47
N ARG A 48 5.15 -2.27 4.62
CA ARG A 48 5.85 -1.34 3.72
C ARG A 48 4.86 -0.70 2.74
N HIS A 49 3.95 -1.48 2.19
CA HIS A 49 2.94 -0.94 1.28
C HIS A 49 1.92 -0.08 2.01
N GLN A 50 1.62 -0.41 3.27
CA GLN A 50 0.77 0.46 4.08
C GLN A 50 1.42 1.83 4.29
N LYS A 51 2.74 1.84 4.53
CA LYS A 51 3.48 3.11 4.64
C LYS A 51 3.44 3.88 3.33
N HIS A 52 3.61 3.20 2.20
CA HIS A 52 3.51 3.84 0.88
C HIS A 52 2.12 4.46 0.69
N PHE A 53 1.08 3.72 1.05
CA PHE A 53 -0.28 4.23 1.00
C PHE A 53 -0.42 5.52 1.82
N ASN A 54 0.07 5.50 3.04
CA ASN A 54 -0.04 6.65 3.94
C ASN A 54 0.72 7.85 3.38
N ASP A 55 1.91 7.62 2.83
CA ASP A 55 2.73 8.69 2.24
C ASP A 55 2.04 9.31 1.03
N ILE A 56 1.45 8.48 0.17
CA ILE A 56 0.74 8.96 -1.01
C ILE A 56 -0.53 9.70 -0.59
N TYR A 57 -1.26 9.15 0.38
CA TYR A 57 -2.48 9.76 0.89
C TYR A 57 -2.21 11.16 1.44
N SER A 58 -1.06 11.36 2.06
CA SER A 58 -0.69 12.67 2.62
C SER A 58 -0.58 13.76 1.56
N LEU A 59 -0.41 13.40 0.28
CA LEU A 59 -0.38 14.37 -0.80
C LEU A 59 -1.74 15.04 -1.04
N LEU A 60 -2.79 14.45 -0.53
CA LEU A 60 -4.15 15.00 -0.70
C LEU A 60 -4.45 16.15 0.28
N GLY A 61 -3.56 16.41 1.19
CA GLY A 61 -3.69 17.54 2.07
C GLY A 61 -3.68 17.21 3.55
#